data_e4827f5ea10ce2a15e9efccc1252123e
#
_entry.id   e4827f5ea10ce2a15e9efccc1252123e
#
_cell.length_a   1.000
_cell.length_b   1.000
_cell.length_c   1.000
_cell.angle_alpha   90.00
_cell.angle_beta   90.00
_cell.angle_gamma   90.00
#
_symmetry.space_group_name_H-M   'P 1'
#
loop_
_entity.id
_entity.type
_entity.pdbx_description
1 polymer ?
#
loop_
_entity_poly.entity_id
_entity_poly.type
_entity_poly.pdbx_seq_one_letter_code
_entity_poly.pdbx_strand_id
1 'polypeptide(L)'
;TMLLAGLKSGELDLGIGRMSDPELMSGLNYELLFLESLKLVVRPNHPLLQDTVTLSRVMEWPVVVSPKGTVPRQNAEALLQMQGCTLPSGCIETLSASLSRQLTVDYDYVWFVPSGAVKDDLRRGVLTALPVTSPGAGEPIGILTRVDAPLSEGAQTLLSAIRKSMPL
;
A
#
# COMPACT_ATOMS: atom_id res chain seq x y z
N THR A 1 -9.72 -10.70 -10.72
CA THR A 1 -8.43 -11.02 -10.07
C THR A 1 -8.46 -12.44 -9.51
N MET A 2 -7.31 -13.10 -9.37
CA MET A 2 -7.19 -14.45 -8.80
C MET A 2 -7.87 -14.58 -7.42
N LEU A 3 -7.76 -13.57 -6.57
CA LEU A 3 -8.40 -13.54 -5.25
C LEU A 3 -9.93 -13.69 -5.34
N LEU A 4 -10.56 -12.88 -6.18
CA LEU A 4 -12.03 -12.93 -6.33
C LEU A 4 -12.51 -14.24 -6.97
N ALA A 5 -11.75 -14.78 -7.92
CA ALA A 5 -12.07 -16.07 -8.53
C ALA A 5 -11.98 -17.20 -7.51
N GLY A 6 -10.89 -17.26 -6.70
CA GLY A 6 -10.71 -18.26 -5.65
C GLY A 6 -11.78 -18.20 -4.55
N LEU A 7 -12.22 -16.97 -4.19
CA LEU A 7 -13.35 -16.80 -3.26
C LEU A 7 -14.65 -17.34 -3.84
N LYS A 8 -14.98 -16.97 -5.08
CA LYS A 8 -16.23 -17.40 -5.74
C LYS A 8 -16.27 -18.90 -5.99
N SER A 9 -15.16 -19.52 -6.34
CA SER A 9 -15.05 -20.98 -6.52
C SER A 9 -15.08 -21.76 -5.21
N GLY A 10 -14.89 -21.12 -4.07
CA GLY A 10 -14.77 -21.80 -2.77
C GLY A 10 -13.38 -22.36 -2.47
N GLU A 11 -12.40 -22.10 -3.31
CA GLU A 11 -10.99 -22.43 -3.07
C GLU A 11 -10.39 -21.63 -1.92
N LEU A 12 -10.91 -20.41 -1.72
CA LEU A 12 -10.56 -19.53 -0.60
C LEU A 12 -11.81 -19.29 0.26
N ASP A 13 -11.67 -19.35 1.59
CA ASP A 13 -12.72 -19.04 2.55
C ASP A 13 -12.92 -17.54 2.73
N LEU A 14 -11.81 -16.78 2.83
CA LEU A 14 -11.79 -15.34 3.00
C LEU A 14 -10.60 -14.73 2.24
N GLY A 15 -10.67 -13.44 1.99
CA GLY A 15 -9.60 -12.67 1.38
C GLY A 15 -9.47 -11.30 2.04
N ILE A 16 -8.26 -10.73 1.97
CA ILE A 16 -8.03 -9.32 2.31
C ILE A 16 -7.59 -8.62 1.03
N GLY A 17 -8.28 -7.54 0.71
CA GLY A 17 -7.98 -6.82 -0.53
C GLY A 17 -8.70 -5.48 -0.65
N ARG A 18 -8.43 -4.81 -1.75
CA ARG A 18 -9.12 -3.58 -2.14
C ARG A 18 -10.52 -3.89 -2.63
N MET A 19 -11.41 -2.92 -2.45
CA MET A 19 -12.70 -2.95 -3.13
C MET A 19 -12.46 -2.97 -4.64
N SER A 20 -13.21 -3.79 -5.35
CA SER A 20 -13.17 -3.91 -6.80
C SER A 20 -14.46 -3.38 -7.40
N ASP A 21 -14.58 -3.44 -8.74
CA ASP A 21 -15.79 -3.03 -9.42
C ASP A 21 -17.01 -3.80 -8.90
N PRO A 22 -18.19 -3.16 -8.78
CA PRO A 22 -19.41 -3.79 -8.23
C PRO A 22 -19.81 -5.10 -8.92
N GLU A 23 -19.60 -5.21 -10.22
CA GLU A 23 -19.87 -6.43 -10.98
C GLU A 23 -18.98 -7.60 -10.54
N LEU A 24 -17.70 -7.31 -10.27
CA LEU A 24 -16.74 -8.30 -9.80
C LEU A 24 -17.00 -8.71 -8.35
N MET A 25 -17.66 -7.83 -7.57
CA MET A 25 -18.00 -8.05 -6.16
C MET A 25 -19.30 -8.83 -5.96
N SER A 26 -20.06 -9.09 -7.03
CA SER A 26 -21.32 -9.87 -6.95
C SER A 26 -21.09 -11.22 -6.26
N GLY A 27 -21.94 -11.54 -5.26
CA GLY A 27 -21.83 -12.75 -4.44
C GLY A 27 -20.80 -12.70 -3.31
N LEU A 28 -20.17 -11.54 -3.10
CA LEU A 28 -19.19 -11.34 -2.03
C LEU A 28 -19.67 -10.24 -1.06
N ASN A 29 -19.40 -10.45 0.22
CA ASN A 29 -19.46 -9.42 1.26
C ASN A 29 -18.13 -8.70 1.32
N TYR A 30 -18.19 -7.41 1.62
CA TYR A 30 -17.01 -6.59 1.88
C TYR A 30 -17.15 -5.88 3.24
N GLU A 31 -16.18 -6.11 4.12
CA GLU A 31 -16.07 -5.46 5.41
C GLU A 31 -14.82 -4.58 5.43
N LEU A 32 -14.99 -3.26 5.52
CA LEU A 32 -13.87 -2.32 5.57
C LEU A 32 -13.03 -2.56 6.82
N LEU A 33 -11.71 -2.69 6.65
CA LEU A 33 -10.72 -2.76 7.74
C LEU A 33 -10.05 -1.40 8.00
N PHE A 34 -9.51 -0.80 6.95
CA PHE A 34 -8.81 0.49 7.05
C PHE A 34 -8.70 1.16 5.67
N LEU A 35 -8.30 2.42 5.69
CA LEU A 35 -7.94 3.16 4.49
C LEU A 35 -6.43 3.16 4.32
N GLU A 36 -5.97 2.70 3.16
CA GLU A 36 -4.56 2.64 2.78
C GLU A 36 -4.17 3.92 2.04
N SER A 37 -3.17 4.62 2.52
CA SER A 37 -2.64 5.81 1.83
C SER A 37 -1.24 5.54 1.26
N LEU A 38 -0.89 6.27 0.20
CA LEU A 38 0.48 6.31 -0.29
C LEU A 38 1.34 7.17 0.64
N LYS A 39 2.51 6.67 0.99
CA LYS A 39 3.57 7.41 1.71
C LYS A 39 4.82 7.45 0.86
N LEU A 40 5.56 8.54 1.00
CA LEU A 40 6.94 8.63 0.56
C LEU A 40 7.81 8.54 1.81
N VAL A 41 8.70 7.56 1.84
CA VAL A 41 9.55 7.33 3.00
C VAL A 41 11.01 7.31 2.62
N VAL A 42 11.84 7.73 3.57
CA VAL A 42 13.30 7.81 3.48
C VAL A 42 13.91 7.27 4.76
N ARG A 43 15.22 7.04 4.79
CA ARG A 43 15.92 6.78 6.05
C ARG A 43 15.87 7.99 6.99
N PRO A 44 16.04 7.80 8.31
CA PRO A 44 16.27 8.92 9.23
C PRO A 44 17.49 9.75 8.81
N ASN A 45 17.43 11.05 9.01
CA ASN A 45 18.50 11.99 8.61
C ASN A 45 18.83 12.02 7.11
N HIS A 46 17.88 11.62 6.26
CA HIS A 46 18.03 11.79 4.82
C HIS A 46 18.18 13.28 4.47
N PRO A 47 19.05 13.66 3.51
CA PRO A 47 19.28 15.08 3.17
C PRO A 47 18.01 15.85 2.76
N LEU A 48 17.00 15.18 2.19
CA LEU A 48 15.70 15.80 1.89
C LEU A 48 15.02 16.40 3.12
N LEU A 49 15.30 15.89 4.33
CA LEU A 49 14.67 16.33 5.57
C LEU A 49 15.30 17.62 6.13
N GLN A 50 16.41 18.08 5.57
CA GLN A 50 17.13 19.29 6.06
C GLN A 50 16.45 20.60 5.58
N ASP A 51 15.69 20.54 4.49
CA ASP A 51 15.02 21.67 3.88
C ASP A 51 13.55 21.39 3.59
N THR A 52 12.85 22.37 3.02
CA THR A 52 11.46 22.20 2.57
C THR A 52 11.36 21.07 1.54
N VAL A 53 10.56 20.05 1.84
CA VAL A 53 10.34 18.91 0.96
C VAL A 53 9.31 19.29 -0.11
N THR A 54 9.72 19.22 -1.37
CA THR A 54 8.83 19.32 -2.54
C THR A 54 8.99 18.09 -3.42
N LEU A 55 7.96 17.74 -4.20
CA LEU A 55 8.07 16.59 -5.11
C LEU A 55 9.15 16.78 -6.16
N SER A 56 9.40 17.99 -6.62
CA SER A 56 10.51 18.28 -7.55
C SER A 56 11.87 17.89 -6.94
N ARG A 57 12.10 18.23 -5.67
CA ARG A 57 13.33 17.83 -4.97
C ARG A 57 13.40 16.32 -4.72
N VAL A 58 12.25 15.68 -4.45
CA VAL A 58 12.19 14.22 -4.32
C VAL A 58 12.64 13.54 -5.61
N MET A 59 12.28 14.08 -6.77
CA MET A 59 12.64 13.52 -8.09
C MET A 59 14.14 13.69 -8.46
N GLU A 60 14.90 14.43 -7.68
CA GLU A 60 16.37 14.52 -7.81
C GLU A 60 17.09 13.33 -7.18
N TRP A 61 16.38 12.53 -6.38
CA TRP A 61 16.90 11.36 -5.68
C TRP A 61 16.49 10.05 -6.38
N PRO A 62 17.25 8.97 -6.16
CA PRO A 62 16.85 7.66 -6.65
C PRO A 62 15.53 7.23 -6.01
N VAL A 63 14.65 6.64 -6.80
CA VAL A 63 13.28 6.30 -6.40
C VAL A 63 13.02 4.81 -6.57
N VAL A 64 12.35 4.20 -5.60
CA VAL A 64 11.78 2.86 -5.71
C VAL A 64 10.26 2.92 -5.62
N VAL A 65 9.59 2.26 -6.56
CA VAL A 65 8.12 2.25 -6.70
C VAL A 65 7.60 0.86 -7.00
N SER A 66 6.29 0.67 -6.84
CA SER A 66 5.61 -0.54 -7.31
C SER A 66 5.59 -0.61 -8.84
N PRO A 67 5.55 -1.82 -9.45
CA PRO A 67 5.50 -2.00 -10.89
C PRO A 67 4.25 -1.40 -11.52
N LYS A 68 4.33 -1.10 -12.81
CA LYS A 68 3.19 -0.65 -13.63
C LYS A 68 2.02 -1.63 -13.54
N GLY A 69 0.80 -1.10 -13.59
CA GLY A 69 -0.42 -1.88 -13.49
C GLY A 69 -0.87 -2.18 -12.06
N THR A 70 -0.11 -1.75 -11.03
CA THR A 70 -0.52 -1.85 -9.63
C THR A 70 -1.18 -0.55 -9.16
N VAL A 71 -2.13 -0.66 -8.23
CA VAL A 71 -2.80 0.52 -7.62
C VAL A 71 -1.80 1.46 -6.92
N PRO A 72 -0.80 0.98 -6.13
CA PRO A 72 0.20 1.86 -5.55
C PRO A 72 1.00 2.65 -6.61
N ARG A 73 1.27 2.04 -7.78
CA ARG A 73 1.93 2.76 -8.88
C ARG A 73 1.03 3.84 -9.47
N GLN A 74 -0.24 3.54 -9.71
CA GLN A 74 -1.21 4.53 -10.21
C GLN A 74 -1.34 5.71 -9.26
N ASN A 75 -1.38 5.46 -7.95
CA ASN A 75 -1.44 6.50 -6.93
C ASN A 75 -0.17 7.36 -6.91
N ALA A 76 1.01 6.76 -7.10
CA ALA A 76 2.27 7.48 -7.19
C ALA A 76 2.31 8.38 -8.44
N GLU A 77 1.91 7.87 -9.59
CA GLU A 77 1.84 8.64 -10.84
C GLU A 77 0.83 9.77 -10.76
N ALA A 78 -0.36 9.54 -10.17
CA ALA A 78 -1.38 10.56 -9.97
C ALA A 78 -0.88 11.70 -9.06
N LEU A 79 -0.21 11.35 -7.94
CA LEU A 79 0.39 12.33 -7.04
C LEU A 79 1.43 13.21 -7.77
N LEU A 80 2.31 12.59 -8.54
CA LEU A 80 3.35 13.30 -9.29
C LEU A 80 2.75 14.20 -10.38
N GLN A 81 1.78 13.68 -11.13
CA GLN A 81 1.11 14.40 -12.20
C GLN A 81 0.40 15.68 -11.70
N MET A 82 -0.24 15.63 -10.53
CA MET A 82 -0.88 16.80 -9.91
C MET A 82 0.11 17.93 -9.61
N GLN A 83 1.38 17.62 -9.43
CA GLN A 83 2.46 18.58 -9.15
C GLN A 83 3.35 18.84 -10.36
N GLY A 84 2.94 18.37 -11.56
CA GLY A 84 3.71 18.53 -12.79
C GLY A 84 5.02 17.75 -12.79
N CYS A 85 5.15 16.72 -11.97
CA CYS A 85 6.32 15.85 -11.88
C CYS A 85 6.08 14.51 -12.58
N THR A 86 7.16 13.84 -12.94
CA THR A 86 7.14 12.47 -13.49
C THR A 86 8.20 11.64 -12.79
N LEU A 87 8.00 10.32 -12.75
CA LEU A 87 9.03 9.41 -12.22
C LEU A 87 10.32 9.50 -13.07
N PRO A 88 11.50 9.49 -12.42
CA PRO A 88 12.77 9.46 -13.16
C PRO A 88 12.90 8.17 -13.95
N SER A 89 13.56 8.25 -15.11
CA SER A 89 13.73 7.10 -16.04
C SER A 89 14.50 5.92 -15.42
N GLY A 90 15.29 6.17 -14.37
CA GLY A 90 16.08 5.17 -13.64
C GLY A 90 15.43 4.68 -12.35
N CYS A 91 14.12 4.89 -12.13
CA CYS A 91 13.47 4.38 -10.92
C CYS A 91 13.48 2.84 -10.89
N ILE A 92 13.65 2.27 -9.68
CA ILE A 92 13.56 0.83 -9.49
C ILE A 92 12.09 0.45 -9.29
N GLU A 93 11.64 -0.55 -10.05
CA GLU A 93 10.29 -1.11 -9.95
C GLU A 93 10.34 -2.48 -9.29
N THR A 94 9.70 -2.64 -8.12
CA THR A 94 9.67 -3.92 -7.41
C THR A 94 8.46 -4.05 -6.47
N LEU A 95 8.01 -5.28 -6.25
CA LEU A 95 7.04 -5.64 -5.19
C LEU A 95 7.74 -6.12 -3.91
N SER A 96 9.05 -6.28 -3.92
CA SER A 96 9.80 -6.74 -2.75
C SER A 96 9.95 -5.62 -1.71
N ALA A 97 9.18 -5.69 -0.64
CA ALA A 97 9.29 -4.75 0.48
C ALA A 97 10.68 -4.82 1.15
N SER A 98 11.31 -6.00 1.19
CA SER A 98 12.65 -6.18 1.77
C SER A 98 13.70 -5.44 0.96
N LEU A 99 13.66 -5.58 -0.38
CA LEU A 99 14.58 -4.88 -1.28
C LEU A 99 14.35 -3.35 -1.19
N SER A 100 13.11 -2.91 -1.27
CA SER A 100 12.77 -1.48 -1.18
C SER A 100 13.26 -0.87 0.13
N ARG A 101 13.04 -1.56 1.26
CA ARG A 101 13.53 -1.11 2.57
C ARG A 101 15.05 -0.99 2.60
N GLN A 102 15.78 -1.98 2.07
CA GLN A 102 17.24 -1.95 2.02
C GLN A 102 17.75 -0.80 1.16
N LEU A 103 17.19 -0.59 -0.03
CA LEU A 103 17.54 0.53 -0.90
C LEU A 103 17.32 1.88 -0.19
N THR A 104 16.22 2.01 0.55
CA THR A 104 15.89 3.24 1.26
C THR A 104 16.84 3.50 2.43
N VAL A 105 17.16 2.47 3.21
CA VAL A 105 18.00 2.61 4.42
C VAL A 105 19.48 2.79 4.06
N ASP A 106 19.98 2.04 3.08
CA ASP A 106 21.41 1.91 2.81
C ASP A 106 21.91 2.76 1.63
N TYR A 107 20.98 3.18 0.72
CA TYR A 107 21.34 3.80 -0.56
C TYR A 107 20.57 5.09 -0.88
N ASP A 108 19.96 5.73 0.11
CA ASP A 108 19.26 7.03 -0.04
C ASP A 108 18.10 7.02 -1.06
N TYR A 109 17.45 5.87 -1.28
CA TYR A 109 16.26 5.82 -2.12
C TYR A 109 15.06 6.44 -1.42
N VAL A 110 14.26 7.17 -2.17
CA VAL A 110 12.91 7.55 -1.75
C VAL A 110 11.95 6.42 -2.17
N TRP A 111 11.25 5.84 -1.21
CA TRP A 111 10.33 4.74 -1.46
C TRP A 111 8.88 5.22 -1.44
N PHE A 112 8.18 5.04 -2.55
CA PHE A 112 6.74 5.25 -2.67
C PHE A 112 6.03 3.96 -2.27
N VAL A 113 5.33 3.97 -1.15
CA VAL A 113 4.85 2.76 -0.50
C VAL A 113 3.47 2.91 0.12
N PRO A 114 2.61 1.87 0.11
CA PRO A 114 1.41 1.83 0.92
C PRO A 114 1.73 1.95 2.40
N SER A 115 0.97 2.77 3.12
CA SER A 115 1.24 3.13 4.53
C SER A 115 1.33 1.92 5.46
N GLY A 116 0.53 0.89 5.24
CA GLY A 116 0.52 -0.32 6.05
C GLY A 116 1.83 -1.10 5.98
N ALA A 117 2.50 -1.09 4.83
CA ALA A 117 3.75 -1.82 4.63
C ALA A 117 4.94 -1.27 5.45
N VAL A 118 4.87 -0.02 5.89
CA VAL A 118 5.95 0.67 6.62
C VAL A 118 5.53 1.16 8.01
N LYS A 119 4.33 0.81 8.48
CA LYS A 119 3.79 1.26 9.77
C LYS A 119 4.75 0.98 10.93
N ASP A 120 5.31 -0.21 10.98
CA ASP A 120 6.25 -0.62 12.04
C ASP A 120 7.62 0.05 11.87
N ASP A 121 8.11 0.22 10.66
CA ASP A 121 9.36 0.91 10.38
C ASP A 121 9.30 2.38 10.82
N LEU A 122 8.18 3.05 10.54
CA LEU A 122 7.94 4.42 10.98
C LEU A 122 7.84 4.52 12.51
N ARG A 123 7.12 3.60 13.14
CA ARG A 123 6.97 3.56 14.61
C ARG A 123 8.32 3.33 15.32
N ARG A 124 9.18 2.50 14.74
CA ARG A 124 10.52 2.19 15.27
C ARG A 124 11.59 3.21 14.90
N GLY A 125 11.26 4.18 14.05
CA GLY A 125 12.22 5.17 13.57
C GLY A 125 13.26 4.60 12.60
N VAL A 126 13.00 3.45 11.98
CA VAL A 126 13.85 2.87 10.93
C VAL A 126 13.69 3.64 9.62
N LEU A 127 12.47 4.13 9.37
CA LEU A 127 12.13 5.01 8.25
C LEU A 127 11.45 6.28 8.76
N THR A 128 11.50 7.32 7.95
CA THR A 128 10.83 8.61 8.18
C THR A 128 9.94 8.93 6.99
N ALA A 129 8.68 9.29 7.25
CA ALA A 129 7.78 9.74 6.20
C ALA A 129 8.09 11.18 5.81
N LEU A 130 8.15 11.44 4.51
CA LEU A 130 8.21 12.81 4.00
C LEU A 130 6.85 13.50 4.19
N PRO A 131 6.82 14.82 4.44
CA PRO A 131 5.59 15.59 4.62
C PRO A 131 4.90 15.86 3.27
N VAL A 132 4.65 14.81 2.52
CA VAL A 132 3.94 14.84 1.24
C VAL A 132 2.62 14.13 1.42
N THR A 133 1.53 14.87 1.20
CA THR A 133 0.18 14.34 1.31
C THR A 133 -0.27 13.80 -0.04
N SER A 134 -0.63 12.52 -0.07
CA SER A 134 -1.32 11.93 -1.22
C SER A 134 -2.76 12.46 -1.27
N PRO A 135 -3.25 12.83 -2.45
CA PRO A 135 -4.65 13.26 -2.59
C PRO A 135 -5.62 12.10 -2.33
N GLY A 136 -6.77 12.43 -1.75
CA GLY A 136 -7.85 11.48 -1.50
C GLY A 136 -7.85 10.88 -0.09
N ALA A 137 -8.93 10.19 0.22
CA ALA A 137 -9.18 9.60 1.54
C ALA A 137 -8.39 8.29 1.78
N GLY A 138 -7.60 7.84 0.82
CA GLY A 138 -6.94 6.53 0.82
C GLY A 138 -7.79 5.44 0.15
N GLU A 139 -7.14 4.31 -0.11
CA GLU A 139 -7.75 3.12 -0.72
C GLU A 139 -8.40 2.25 0.35
N PRO A 140 -9.68 1.88 0.21
CA PRO A 140 -10.33 0.99 1.17
C PRO A 140 -9.77 -0.43 1.06
N ILE A 141 -9.25 -0.94 2.17
CA ILE A 141 -8.83 -2.31 2.35
C ILE A 141 -9.83 -3.01 3.26
N GLY A 142 -10.33 -4.15 2.84
CA GLY A 142 -11.35 -4.87 3.58
C GLY A 142 -11.23 -6.38 3.48
N ILE A 143 -12.07 -7.04 4.28
CA ILE A 143 -12.25 -8.48 4.25
C ILE A 143 -13.33 -8.81 3.23
N LEU A 144 -13.06 -9.82 2.44
CA LEU A 144 -13.95 -10.37 1.43
C LEU A 144 -14.36 -11.80 1.84
N THR A 145 -15.63 -12.07 1.85
CA THR A 145 -16.20 -13.41 2.10
C THR A 145 -17.34 -13.68 1.15
N ARG A 146 -17.70 -14.95 0.93
CA ARG A 146 -18.92 -15.30 0.18
C ARG A 146 -20.18 -14.92 0.97
N VAL A 147 -21.21 -14.48 0.27
CA VAL A 147 -22.54 -14.19 0.87
C VAL A 147 -23.23 -15.47 1.35
N ASP A 148 -23.22 -16.52 0.52
CA ASP A 148 -24.05 -17.71 0.71
C ASP A 148 -23.29 -18.92 1.27
N ALA A 149 -22.10 -18.72 1.83
CA ALA A 149 -21.30 -19.81 2.39
C ALA A 149 -20.90 -19.52 3.84
N PRO A 150 -21.18 -20.45 4.78
CA PRO A 150 -20.68 -20.31 6.14
C PRO A 150 -19.14 -20.39 6.13
N LEU A 151 -18.51 -19.57 6.96
CA LEU A 151 -17.07 -19.64 7.17
C LEU A 151 -16.71 -20.91 7.95
N SER A 152 -15.62 -21.56 7.57
CA SER A 152 -15.03 -22.65 8.37
C SER A 152 -14.61 -22.13 9.76
N GLU A 153 -14.48 -23.01 10.75
CA GLU A 153 -14.03 -22.64 12.11
C GLU A 153 -12.67 -21.96 12.08
N GLY A 154 -11.76 -22.45 11.22
CA GLY A 154 -10.45 -21.84 11.02
C GLY A 154 -10.53 -20.41 10.46
N ALA A 155 -11.39 -20.19 9.47
CA ALA A 155 -11.64 -18.88 8.88
C ALA A 155 -12.27 -17.90 9.89
N GLN A 156 -13.21 -18.37 10.72
CA GLN A 156 -13.80 -17.56 11.79
C GLN A 156 -12.77 -17.16 12.85
N THR A 157 -11.91 -18.09 13.24
CA THR A 157 -10.81 -17.82 14.20
C THR A 157 -9.84 -16.79 13.63
N LEU A 158 -9.41 -16.95 12.38
CA LEU A 158 -8.52 -16.01 11.70
C LEU A 158 -9.17 -14.63 11.59
N LEU A 159 -10.43 -14.56 11.18
CA LEU A 159 -11.18 -13.31 11.06
C LEU A 159 -11.26 -12.57 12.41
N SER A 160 -11.52 -13.30 13.50
CA SER A 160 -11.55 -12.74 14.84
C SER A 160 -10.18 -12.19 15.27
N ALA A 161 -9.10 -12.87 14.93
CA ALA A 161 -7.74 -12.41 15.18
C ALA A 161 -7.39 -11.14 14.38
N ILE A 162 -7.76 -11.10 13.10
CA ILE A 162 -7.58 -9.93 12.24
C ILE A 162 -8.29 -8.72 12.83
N ARG A 163 -9.58 -8.84 13.18
CA ARG A 163 -10.36 -7.74 13.77
C ARG A 163 -9.75 -7.22 15.06
N LYS A 164 -9.22 -8.10 15.92
CA LYS A 164 -8.55 -7.71 17.16
C LYS A 164 -7.20 -7.01 16.95
N SER A 165 -6.52 -7.29 15.85
CA SER A 165 -5.22 -6.67 15.53
C SER A 165 -5.34 -5.30 14.87
N MET A 166 -6.55 -4.94 14.41
CA MET A 166 -6.81 -3.63 13.80
C MET A 166 -7.16 -2.62 14.90
N PRO A 167 -6.43 -1.49 14.99
CA PRO A 167 -6.88 -0.39 15.83
C PRO A 167 -8.17 0.20 15.21
N LEU A 168 -9.22 0.29 16.00
CA LEU A 168 -10.41 1.09 15.70
C LEU A 168 -10.04 2.56 15.61
#